data_819985ba794ea7c0af0d2474da59d579
#
_entry.id   819985ba794ea7c0af0d2474da59d579
#
_cell.length_a   1.000
_cell.length_b   1.000
_cell.length_c   1.000
_cell.angle_alpha   90.00
_cell.angle_beta   90.00
_cell.angle_gamma   90.00
#
_symmetry.space_group_name_H-M   'P 1'
#
loop_
_entity.id
_entity.type
_entity.pdbx_description
1 polymer ?
#
loop_
_entity_poly.entity_id
_entity_poly.type
_entity_poly.pdbx_seq_one_letter_code
_entity_poly.pdbx_strand_id
1 'polypeptide(L)'
;MSERKKIAVILSRFPYPLDKGDKLRAFHQIAYIARFHDVYLYALHEEAIREDAMKALQPFCKDIRLYRLNKIEIGLNIVRSFIMQLPVQVGYFYSSRHHKKMTQDIINVKPDTVYCQLSRTAFYGKDLPFRKVIDFQDAFSTNYERMQRTFTGVKKYFYKREGQRMKVFEKKMVTWFDEATIISAFDRAEMDISPNRMIVVSNGVDTGYFHSLDATKTCDILFSGNLSYRPNRQAVIYLLEKIAPKLILLKPAINIKIVGSSGQEFKHFESNNIQISGWVDDIRECYDSAKIFVAPLFTGAGLQNKLLEAMSMGVPCVTTSVTNASLMATENEHVLLANNDDEFVSTIIELLADTNLQHTLSLSARAFVLENFSWEVANQKLVDLL
;
A
#
# COMPACT_ATOMS: atom_id res chain seq x y z
N MET A 1 23.04 -21.15 13.79
CA MET A 1 21.79 -20.94 13.02
C MET A 1 20.65 -21.13 14.00
N SER A 2 19.80 -20.15 14.22
CA SER A 2 18.57 -20.33 15.03
C SER A 2 17.69 -21.40 14.38
N GLU A 3 17.02 -22.21 15.20
CA GLU A 3 16.07 -23.22 14.71
C GLU A 3 14.97 -22.55 13.89
N ARG A 4 14.62 -23.14 12.72
CA ARG A 4 13.55 -22.60 11.86
C ARG A 4 12.21 -22.82 12.55
N LYS A 5 11.50 -21.73 12.81
CA LYS A 5 10.13 -21.75 13.36
C LYS A 5 9.11 -22.05 12.26
N LYS A 6 7.96 -22.60 12.65
CA LYS A 6 6.79 -22.74 11.79
C LYS A 6 5.89 -21.53 11.92
N ILE A 7 5.65 -20.82 10.84
CA ILE A 7 4.80 -19.62 10.83
C ILE A 7 3.53 -19.90 10.04
N ALA A 8 2.38 -19.84 10.70
CA ALA A 8 1.09 -19.90 10.05
C ALA A 8 0.66 -18.49 9.62
N VAL A 9 0.57 -18.23 8.33
CA VAL A 9 0.17 -16.94 7.76
C VAL A 9 -1.27 -16.99 7.30
N ILE A 10 -2.15 -16.12 7.85
CA ILE A 10 -3.57 -16.05 7.51
C ILE A 10 -3.86 -14.78 6.73
N LEU A 11 -4.34 -14.92 5.49
CA LEU A 11 -4.63 -13.81 4.57
C LEU A 11 -6.10 -13.78 4.16
N SER A 12 -6.65 -12.57 4.04
CA SER A 12 -8.01 -12.36 3.52
C SER A 12 -8.13 -12.51 2.00
N ARG A 13 -6.99 -12.56 1.29
CA ARG A 13 -6.89 -12.77 -0.16
C ARG A 13 -5.62 -13.52 -0.49
N PHE A 14 -5.64 -14.27 -1.58
CA PHE A 14 -4.42 -14.86 -2.12
C PHE A 14 -3.46 -13.74 -2.59
N PRO A 15 -2.16 -13.76 -2.19
CA PRO A 15 -1.27 -12.62 -2.35
C PRO A 15 -0.63 -12.52 -3.75
N TYR A 16 -1.37 -12.84 -4.79
CA TYR A 16 -0.97 -12.71 -6.20
C TYR A 16 -2.22 -12.57 -7.10
N PRO A 17 -2.20 -11.83 -8.23
CA PRO A 17 -1.11 -10.95 -8.70
C PRO A 17 -0.90 -9.74 -7.78
N LEU A 18 0.23 -9.03 -7.95
CA LEU A 18 0.67 -7.92 -7.08
C LEU A 18 -0.02 -6.59 -7.43
N ASP A 19 -1.30 -6.64 -7.76
CA ASP A 19 -2.14 -5.55 -8.24
C ASP A 19 -2.76 -4.67 -7.14
N LYS A 20 -2.64 -5.11 -5.87
CA LYS A 20 -3.19 -4.44 -4.68
C LYS A 20 -2.15 -4.37 -3.57
N GLY A 21 -2.17 -3.29 -2.80
CA GLY A 21 -1.20 -3.06 -1.73
C GLY A 21 -1.17 -4.17 -0.67
N ASP A 22 -2.33 -4.72 -0.29
CA ASP A 22 -2.42 -5.85 0.65
C ASP A 22 -1.77 -7.14 0.12
N LYS A 23 -1.94 -7.41 -1.17
CA LYS A 23 -1.31 -8.57 -1.82
C LYS A 23 0.20 -8.39 -1.99
N LEU A 24 0.63 -7.22 -2.46
CA LEU A 24 2.04 -6.87 -2.62
C LEU A 24 2.79 -7.02 -1.29
N ARG A 25 2.25 -6.43 -0.22
CA ARG A 25 2.82 -6.54 1.13
C ARG A 25 2.92 -7.98 1.59
N ALA A 26 1.83 -8.74 1.51
CA ALA A 26 1.79 -10.14 1.93
C ALA A 26 2.80 -11.00 1.16
N PHE A 27 2.91 -10.82 -0.15
CA PHE A 27 3.84 -11.55 -0.99
C PHE A 27 5.30 -11.36 -0.53
N HIS A 28 5.73 -10.11 -0.41
CA HIS A 28 7.11 -9.79 0.00
C HIS A 28 7.40 -10.19 1.45
N GLN A 29 6.42 -10.08 2.35
CA GLN A 29 6.54 -10.58 3.72
C GLN A 29 6.73 -12.09 3.74
N ILE A 30 5.89 -12.85 3.04
CA ILE A 30 6.01 -14.33 2.94
C ILE A 30 7.37 -14.71 2.35
N ALA A 31 7.77 -14.10 1.24
CA ALA A 31 9.05 -14.39 0.59
C ALA A 31 10.25 -14.12 1.52
N TYR A 32 10.18 -13.07 2.33
CA TYR A 32 11.24 -12.73 3.27
C TYR A 32 11.24 -13.64 4.50
N ILE A 33 10.07 -13.91 5.11
CA ILE A 33 9.93 -14.83 6.25
C ILE A 33 10.46 -16.22 5.87
N ALA A 34 10.19 -16.68 4.66
CA ALA A 34 10.62 -17.99 4.15
C ALA A 34 12.14 -18.18 4.10
N ARG A 35 12.93 -17.09 4.10
CA ARG A 35 14.40 -17.18 4.20
C ARG A 35 14.84 -17.74 5.56
N PHE A 36 14.07 -17.47 6.62
CA PHE A 36 14.43 -17.79 8.01
C PHE A 36 13.54 -18.87 8.63
N HIS A 37 12.29 -18.99 8.23
CA HIS A 37 11.25 -19.79 8.84
C HIS A 37 10.48 -20.64 7.82
N ASP A 38 9.76 -21.63 8.30
CA ASP A 38 8.88 -22.49 7.48
C ASP A 38 7.46 -21.89 7.45
N VAL A 39 7.04 -21.42 6.29
CA VAL A 39 5.74 -20.73 6.10
C VAL A 39 4.65 -21.71 5.71
N TYR A 40 3.52 -21.66 6.42
CA TYR A 40 2.27 -22.36 6.12
C TYR A 40 1.20 -21.31 5.80
N LEU A 41 0.78 -21.22 4.55
CA LEU A 41 -0.15 -20.18 4.07
C LEU A 41 -1.60 -20.66 4.12
N TYR A 42 -2.47 -19.86 4.73
CA TYR A 42 -3.92 -20.03 4.81
C TYR A 42 -4.60 -18.81 4.18
N ALA A 43 -5.10 -18.92 2.96
CA ALA A 43 -5.65 -17.79 2.23
C ALA A 43 -7.13 -17.98 1.89
N LEU A 44 -7.94 -16.95 2.19
CA LEU A 44 -9.29 -16.85 1.66
C LEU A 44 -9.22 -16.41 0.20
N HIS A 45 -10.21 -16.80 -0.59
CA HIS A 45 -10.33 -16.36 -1.99
C HIS A 45 -11.78 -16.43 -2.46
N GLU A 46 -12.12 -15.60 -3.43
CA GLU A 46 -13.46 -15.55 -4.04
C GLU A 46 -13.45 -16.20 -5.42
N GLU A 47 -12.42 -15.91 -6.21
CA GLU A 47 -12.22 -16.38 -7.58
C GLU A 47 -11.28 -17.58 -7.62
N ALA A 48 -11.30 -18.32 -8.71
CA ALA A 48 -10.34 -19.39 -8.92
C ALA A 48 -8.89 -18.84 -8.94
N ILE A 49 -8.01 -19.52 -8.22
CA ILE A 49 -6.58 -19.15 -8.21
C ILE A 49 -5.94 -19.73 -9.47
N ARG A 50 -5.27 -18.88 -10.23
CA ARG A 50 -4.57 -19.24 -11.45
C ARG A 50 -3.32 -20.05 -11.14
N GLU A 51 -2.89 -20.88 -12.07
CA GLU A 51 -1.71 -21.74 -11.90
C GLU A 51 -0.41 -20.95 -11.73
N ASP A 52 -0.28 -19.83 -12.48
CA ASP A 52 0.87 -18.93 -12.35
C ASP A 52 0.95 -18.30 -10.96
N ALA A 53 -0.19 -17.96 -10.36
CA ALA A 53 -0.27 -17.42 -9.00
C ALA A 53 0.17 -18.46 -7.95
N MET A 54 -0.24 -19.72 -8.11
CA MET A 54 0.23 -20.82 -7.24
C MET A 54 1.74 -21.02 -7.37
N LYS A 55 2.26 -21.08 -8.61
CA LYS A 55 3.70 -21.22 -8.88
C LYS A 55 4.53 -20.11 -8.26
N ALA A 56 4.01 -18.88 -8.22
CA ALA A 56 4.69 -17.73 -7.62
C ALA A 56 4.89 -17.86 -6.09
N LEU A 57 3.99 -18.56 -5.38
CA LEU A 57 4.04 -18.72 -3.92
C LEU A 57 4.68 -20.04 -3.46
N GLN A 58 4.63 -21.08 -4.28
CA GLN A 58 5.17 -22.42 -3.96
C GLN A 58 6.61 -22.41 -3.42
N PRO A 59 7.56 -21.62 -3.97
CA PRO A 59 8.94 -21.62 -3.48
C PRO A 59 9.08 -21.15 -2.04
N PHE A 60 8.12 -20.38 -1.53
CA PHE A 60 8.18 -19.74 -0.23
C PHE A 60 7.37 -20.45 0.85
N CYS A 61 6.46 -21.37 0.48
CA CYS A 61 5.54 -21.99 1.41
C CYS A 61 5.74 -23.51 1.49
N LYS A 62 5.75 -24.06 2.70
CA LYS A 62 5.75 -25.51 2.94
C LYS A 62 4.40 -26.14 2.61
N ASP A 63 3.31 -25.41 2.87
CA ASP A 63 1.94 -25.81 2.54
C ASP A 63 1.11 -24.57 2.22
N ILE A 64 0.16 -24.69 1.28
CA ILE A 64 -0.76 -23.62 0.89
C ILE A 64 -2.17 -24.18 0.94
N ARG A 65 -2.99 -23.64 1.83
CA ARG A 65 -4.40 -24.01 1.99
C ARG A 65 -5.32 -22.89 1.61
N LEU A 66 -6.26 -23.18 0.72
CA LEU A 66 -7.17 -22.23 0.12
C LEU A 66 -8.60 -22.44 0.63
N TYR A 67 -9.28 -21.35 0.97
CA TYR A 67 -10.64 -21.35 1.51
C TYR A 67 -11.52 -20.44 0.67
N ARG A 68 -12.34 -21.05 -0.20
CA ARG A 68 -13.18 -20.32 -1.14
C ARG A 68 -14.41 -19.74 -0.44
N LEU A 69 -14.53 -18.41 -0.48
CA LEU A 69 -15.71 -17.71 0.01
C LEU A 69 -16.89 -17.84 -0.96
N ASN A 70 -18.07 -18.15 -0.43
CA ASN A 70 -19.28 -18.25 -1.22
C ASN A 70 -19.99 -16.89 -1.23
N LYS A 71 -20.43 -16.43 -2.41
CA LYS A 71 -21.14 -15.14 -2.57
C LYS A 71 -22.43 -15.03 -1.75
N ILE A 72 -23.17 -16.15 -1.59
CA ILE A 72 -24.40 -16.18 -0.77
C ILE A 72 -24.01 -16.02 0.70
N GLU A 73 -23.00 -16.74 1.18
CA GLU A 73 -22.50 -16.63 2.55
C GLU A 73 -21.99 -15.21 2.83
N ILE A 74 -21.28 -14.60 1.89
CA ILE A 74 -20.84 -13.19 1.97
C ILE A 74 -22.05 -12.26 2.20
N GLY A 75 -23.10 -12.39 1.38
CA GLY A 75 -24.32 -11.58 1.52
C GLY A 75 -24.97 -11.71 2.90
N LEU A 76 -25.12 -12.94 3.39
CA LEU A 76 -25.66 -13.22 4.73
C LEU A 76 -24.77 -12.64 5.84
N ASN A 77 -23.45 -12.72 5.69
CA ASN A 77 -22.51 -12.20 6.66
C ASN A 77 -22.48 -10.67 6.70
N ILE A 78 -22.70 -10.00 5.57
CA ILE A 78 -22.88 -8.53 5.54
C ILE A 78 -24.11 -8.14 6.38
N VAL A 79 -25.25 -8.80 6.17
CA VAL A 79 -26.47 -8.54 6.97
C VAL A 79 -26.21 -8.81 8.46
N ARG A 80 -25.59 -9.95 8.77
CA ARG A 80 -25.22 -10.31 10.15
C ARG A 80 -24.28 -9.27 10.80
N SER A 81 -23.36 -8.67 10.03
CA SER A 81 -22.46 -7.63 10.54
C SER A 81 -23.21 -6.40 11.02
N PHE A 82 -24.29 -6.01 10.33
CA PHE A 82 -25.15 -4.91 10.79
C PHE A 82 -25.84 -5.23 12.13
N ILE A 83 -26.34 -6.45 12.30
CA ILE A 83 -27.01 -6.90 13.54
C ILE A 83 -25.98 -6.97 14.68
N MET A 84 -24.81 -7.53 14.43
CA MET A 84 -23.77 -7.72 15.45
C MET A 84 -22.90 -6.49 15.68
N GLN A 85 -23.18 -5.35 15.05
CA GLN A 85 -22.41 -4.11 15.16
C GLN A 85 -20.92 -4.29 14.74
N LEU A 86 -20.62 -5.27 13.89
CA LEU A 86 -19.28 -5.49 13.33
C LEU A 86 -19.05 -4.60 12.11
N PRO A 87 -17.79 -4.22 11.80
CA PRO A 87 -17.47 -3.60 10.53
C PRO A 87 -17.82 -4.52 9.36
N VAL A 88 -18.44 -3.96 8.33
CA VAL A 88 -18.90 -4.74 7.16
C VAL A 88 -17.75 -5.51 6.51
N GLN A 89 -16.57 -4.90 6.38
CA GLN A 89 -15.42 -5.59 5.79
C GLN A 89 -14.92 -6.78 6.61
N VAL A 90 -15.07 -6.77 7.93
CA VAL A 90 -14.71 -7.92 8.79
C VAL A 90 -15.70 -9.06 8.58
N GLY A 91 -17.01 -8.74 8.57
CA GLY A 91 -18.04 -9.74 8.31
C GLY A 91 -17.96 -10.31 6.89
N TYR A 92 -17.67 -9.48 5.88
CA TYR A 92 -17.52 -9.90 4.49
C TYR A 92 -16.57 -11.10 4.34
N PHE A 93 -15.43 -11.05 5.03
CA PHE A 93 -14.38 -12.09 4.93
C PHE A 93 -14.55 -13.23 5.96
N TYR A 94 -15.48 -13.13 6.90
CA TYR A 94 -15.67 -14.17 7.92
C TYR A 94 -16.59 -15.29 7.45
N SER A 95 -16.13 -16.53 7.56
CA SER A 95 -16.92 -17.74 7.35
C SER A 95 -16.75 -18.68 8.54
N SER A 96 -17.82 -18.99 9.25
CA SER A 96 -17.77 -19.89 10.41
C SER A 96 -17.33 -21.31 10.04
N ARG A 97 -17.70 -21.76 8.83
CA ARG A 97 -17.26 -23.06 8.28
C ARG A 97 -15.76 -23.07 8.06
N HIS A 98 -15.24 -22.03 7.39
CA HIS A 98 -13.80 -21.94 7.10
C HIS A 98 -13.01 -21.66 8.39
N HIS A 99 -13.56 -20.89 9.34
CA HIS A 99 -12.92 -20.70 10.64
C HIS A 99 -12.68 -22.05 11.33
N LYS A 100 -13.70 -22.91 11.48
CA LYS A 100 -13.54 -24.24 12.09
C LYS A 100 -12.50 -25.08 11.37
N LYS A 101 -12.56 -25.14 10.02
CA LYS A 101 -11.62 -25.91 9.23
C LYS A 101 -10.20 -25.38 9.34
N MET A 102 -10.00 -24.07 9.20
CA MET A 102 -8.70 -23.40 9.30
C MET A 102 -8.09 -23.59 10.70
N THR A 103 -8.90 -23.47 11.76
CA THR A 103 -8.46 -23.74 13.14
C THR A 103 -7.91 -25.15 13.28
N GLN A 104 -8.64 -26.18 12.78
CA GLN A 104 -8.18 -27.58 12.83
C GLN A 104 -6.90 -27.77 12.01
N ASP A 105 -6.84 -27.19 10.81
CA ASP A 105 -5.69 -27.25 9.93
C ASP A 105 -4.43 -26.64 10.57
N ILE A 106 -4.57 -25.50 11.26
CA ILE A 106 -3.48 -24.82 11.97
C ILE A 106 -3.04 -25.61 13.21
N ILE A 107 -3.99 -26.11 14.00
CA ILE A 107 -3.68 -26.94 15.19
C ILE A 107 -2.89 -28.18 14.79
N ASN A 108 -3.20 -28.81 13.66
CA ASN A 108 -2.47 -29.99 13.17
C ASN A 108 -1.01 -29.68 12.78
N VAL A 109 -0.71 -28.46 12.31
CA VAL A 109 0.65 -28.03 11.96
C VAL A 109 1.46 -27.70 13.21
N LYS A 110 0.80 -27.24 14.28
CA LYS A 110 1.42 -26.73 15.53
C LYS A 110 2.47 -25.66 15.23
N PRO A 111 2.06 -24.50 14.73
CA PRO A 111 3.00 -23.41 14.45
C PRO A 111 3.53 -22.79 15.74
N ASP A 112 4.72 -22.21 15.67
CA ASP A 112 5.28 -21.39 16.75
C ASP A 112 4.58 -20.04 16.84
N THR A 113 4.24 -19.46 15.67
CA THR A 113 3.55 -18.16 15.58
C THR A 113 2.46 -18.19 14.50
N VAL A 114 1.36 -17.54 14.78
CA VAL A 114 0.28 -17.24 13.82
C VAL A 114 0.36 -15.77 13.45
N TYR A 115 0.55 -15.48 12.17
CA TYR A 115 0.57 -14.13 11.62
C TYR A 115 -0.71 -13.87 10.81
N CYS A 116 -1.49 -12.89 11.24
CA CYS A 116 -2.73 -12.46 10.60
C CYS A 116 -2.54 -11.12 9.91
N GLN A 117 -2.95 -10.98 8.66
CA GLN A 117 -2.91 -9.70 7.96
C GLN A 117 -4.31 -9.10 7.84
N LEU A 118 -4.43 -7.82 8.22
CA LEU A 118 -5.64 -7.01 8.22
C LEU A 118 -6.70 -7.43 9.26
N SER A 119 -7.50 -6.49 9.68
CA SER A 119 -8.66 -6.70 10.57
C SER A 119 -9.62 -7.80 10.10
N ARG A 120 -9.63 -8.08 8.79
CA ARG A 120 -10.45 -9.09 8.12
C ARG A 120 -10.14 -10.52 8.56
N THR A 121 -8.90 -10.79 8.98
CA THR A 121 -8.44 -12.13 9.39
C THR A 121 -8.44 -12.33 10.91
N ALA A 122 -8.68 -11.27 11.68
CA ALA A 122 -8.54 -11.29 13.13
C ALA A 122 -9.34 -12.39 13.82
N PHE A 123 -10.59 -12.65 13.36
CA PHE A 123 -11.40 -13.72 13.93
C PHE A 123 -10.84 -15.12 13.70
N TYR A 124 -10.06 -15.34 12.65
CA TYR A 124 -9.44 -16.65 12.37
C TYR A 124 -8.27 -16.94 13.30
N GLY A 125 -7.57 -15.89 13.78
CA GLY A 125 -6.41 -16.04 14.65
C GLY A 125 -6.70 -15.94 16.15
N LYS A 126 -7.78 -15.23 16.57
CA LYS A 126 -7.96 -14.79 17.96
C LYS A 126 -7.98 -15.92 19.00
N ASP A 127 -8.59 -17.05 18.69
CA ASP A 127 -8.80 -18.15 19.63
C ASP A 127 -7.74 -19.28 19.49
N LEU A 128 -6.73 -19.11 18.65
CA LEU A 128 -5.66 -20.08 18.48
C LEU A 128 -4.69 -20.05 19.68
N PRO A 129 -4.24 -21.22 20.20
CA PRO A 129 -3.43 -21.32 21.40
C PRO A 129 -1.93 -21.16 21.12
N PHE A 130 -1.56 -20.31 20.17
CA PHE A 130 -0.19 -20.05 19.76
C PHE A 130 0.15 -18.57 19.95
N ARG A 131 1.42 -18.18 19.88
CA ARG A 131 1.81 -16.77 19.77
C ARG A 131 1.15 -16.17 18.52
N LYS A 132 0.61 -14.95 18.64
CA LYS A 132 -0.21 -14.32 17.59
C LYS A 132 0.29 -12.92 17.31
N VAL A 133 0.50 -12.63 16.02
CA VAL A 133 0.86 -11.30 15.52
C VAL A 133 -0.22 -10.86 14.53
N ILE A 134 -0.71 -9.62 14.66
CA ILE A 134 -1.65 -9.01 13.72
C ILE A 134 -1.03 -7.81 13.02
N ASP A 135 -1.06 -7.81 11.69
CA ASP A 135 -0.70 -6.67 10.88
C ASP A 135 -1.95 -5.87 10.50
N PHE A 136 -2.07 -4.67 11.05
CA PHE A 136 -3.18 -3.77 10.72
C PHE A 136 -3.07 -3.26 9.30
N GLN A 137 -1.86 -3.13 8.79
CA GLN A 137 -1.48 -2.45 7.56
C GLN A 137 -1.85 -0.97 7.63
N ASP A 138 -3.12 -0.60 7.53
CA ASP A 138 -3.64 0.77 7.54
C ASP A 138 -4.54 1.02 8.75
N ALA A 139 -4.67 2.28 9.18
CA ALA A 139 -5.67 2.74 10.13
C ALA A 139 -7.06 2.82 9.45
N PHE A 140 -7.79 1.70 9.35
CA PHE A 140 -9.07 1.65 8.63
C PHE A 140 -10.13 2.57 9.22
N SER A 141 -10.21 2.71 10.54
CA SER A 141 -11.15 3.63 11.19
C SER A 141 -10.93 5.07 10.71
N THR A 142 -9.68 5.52 10.66
CA THR A 142 -9.29 6.84 10.17
C THR A 142 -9.58 7.00 8.67
N ASN A 143 -9.34 5.95 7.87
CA ASN A 143 -9.70 5.98 6.45
C ASN A 143 -11.20 6.17 6.25
N TYR A 144 -12.05 5.51 7.05
CA TYR A 144 -13.50 5.74 7.03
C TYR A 144 -13.88 7.16 7.46
N GLU A 145 -13.23 7.74 8.46
CA GLU A 145 -13.45 9.13 8.88
C GLU A 145 -13.10 10.12 7.77
N ARG A 146 -11.98 9.89 7.06
CA ARG A 146 -11.60 10.70 5.88
C ARG A 146 -12.64 10.59 4.77
N MET A 147 -13.11 9.38 4.46
CA MET A 147 -14.17 9.14 3.48
C MET A 147 -15.49 9.83 3.90
N GLN A 148 -15.85 9.80 5.18
CA GLN A 148 -17.03 10.50 5.68
C GLN A 148 -17.00 12.00 5.35
N ARG A 149 -15.84 12.64 5.43
CA ARG A 149 -15.69 14.09 5.13
C ARG A 149 -15.89 14.41 3.64
N THR A 150 -15.71 13.43 2.76
CA THR A 150 -15.77 13.60 1.30
C THR A 150 -17.12 13.27 0.69
N PHE A 151 -18.01 12.62 1.42
CA PHE A 151 -19.36 12.26 0.95
C PHE A 151 -20.46 13.05 1.66
N THR A 152 -21.64 13.10 1.03
CA THR A 152 -22.85 13.73 1.57
C THR A 152 -23.98 12.69 1.67
N GLY A 153 -25.07 13.04 2.35
CA GLY A 153 -26.27 12.20 2.46
C GLY A 153 -26.03 10.83 3.09
N VAL A 154 -26.69 9.81 2.57
CA VAL A 154 -26.66 8.43 3.09
C VAL A 154 -25.25 7.83 3.13
N LYS A 155 -24.41 8.12 2.12
CA LYS A 155 -23.03 7.65 2.09
C LYS A 155 -22.22 8.21 3.24
N LYS A 156 -22.36 9.49 3.56
CA LYS A 156 -21.70 10.11 4.72
C LYS A 156 -22.08 9.39 6.03
N TYR A 157 -23.36 9.12 6.21
CA TYR A 157 -23.84 8.40 7.39
C TYR A 157 -23.30 6.98 7.47
N PHE A 158 -23.28 6.26 6.35
CA PHE A 158 -22.69 4.92 6.26
C PHE A 158 -21.21 4.93 6.70
N TYR A 159 -20.37 5.78 6.11
CA TYR A 159 -18.95 5.87 6.46
C TYR A 159 -18.72 6.27 7.90
N LYS A 160 -19.56 7.16 8.45
CA LYS A 160 -19.52 7.52 9.88
C LYS A 160 -19.74 6.31 10.77
N ARG A 161 -20.78 5.51 10.49
CA ARG A 161 -21.11 4.30 11.26
C ARG A 161 -20.02 3.23 11.13
N GLU A 162 -19.54 3.01 9.94
CA GLU A 162 -18.46 2.03 9.71
C GLU A 162 -17.14 2.46 10.37
N GLY A 163 -16.79 3.73 10.33
CA GLY A 163 -15.63 4.26 11.06
C GLY A 163 -15.72 4.03 12.56
N GLN A 164 -16.89 4.32 13.17
CA GLN A 164 -17.12 4.06 14.60
C GLN A 164 -17.02 2.57 14.96
N ARG A 165 -17.64 1.69 14.14
CA ARG A 165 -17.55 0.24 14.34
C ARG A 165 -16.13 -0.27 14.21
N MET A 166 -15.41 0.23 13.19
CA MET A 166 -14.02 -0.16 12.97
C MET A 166 -13.12 0.29 14.11
N LYS A 167 -13.29 1.52 14.62
CA LYS A 167 -12.52 2.04 15.76
C LYS A 167 -12.70 1.16 17.01
N VAL A 168 -13.93 0.77 17.31
CA VAL A 168 -14.23 -0.16 18.42
C VAL A 168 -13.62 -1.54 18.18
N PHE A 169 -13.71 -2.02 16.92
CA PHE A 169 -13.16 -3.32 16.56
C PHE A 169 -11.63 -3.36 16.63
N GLU A 170 -10.95 -2.33 16.13
CA GLU A 170 -9.49 -2.19 16.18
C GLU A 170 -8.96 -2.18 17.61
N LYS A 171 -9.61 -1.42 18.52
CA LYS A 171 -9.26 -1.43 19.95
C LYS A 171 -9.41 -2.82 20.60
N LYS A 172 -10.46 -3.54 20.23
CA LYS A 172 -10.71 -4.87 20.74
C LYS A 172 -9.76 -5.89 20.12
N MET A 173 -9.51 -5.78 18.84
CA MET A 173 -8.64 -6.69 18.07
C MET A 173 -7.21 -6.70 18.63
N VAL A 174 -6.63 -5.54 18.95
CA VAL A 174 -5.28 -5.46 19.49
C VAL A 174 -5.10 -6.23 20.80
N THR A 175 -6.16 -6.46 21.56
CA THR A 175 -6.10 -7.23 22.82
C THR A 175 -6.11 -8.75 22.61
N TRP A 176 -6.41 -9.23 21.42
CA TRP A 176 -6.42 -10.66 21.09
C TRP A 176 -5.08 -11.20 20.63
N PHE A 177 -4.14 -10.30 20.32
CA PHE A 177 -2.85 -10.64 19.77
C PHE A 177 -1.74 -10.22 20.71
N ASP A 178 -0.64 -10.97 20.70
CA ASP A 178 0.52 -10.69 21.52
C ASP A 178 1.26 -9.46 21.01
N GLU A 179 1.36 -9.32 19.66
CA GLU A 179 1.97 -8.19 18.99
C GLU A 179 1.07 -7.67 17.87
N ALA A 180 1.17 -6.37 17.60
CA ALA A 180 0.48 -5.72 16.49
C ALA A 180 1.47 -4.88 15.67
N THR A 181 1.31 -4.90 14.33
CA THR A 181 2.12 -4.07 13.44
C THR A 181 1.25 -3.13 12.61
N ILE A 182 1.83 -2.01 12.18
CA ILE A 182 1.18 -1.01 11.33
C ILE A 182 2.20 -0.42 10.34
N ILE A 183 1.71 0.11 9.20
CA ILE A 183 2.58 0.51 8.10
C ILE A 183 3.43 1.75 8.38
N SER A 184 2.94 2.72 9.15
CA SER A 184 3.65 3.99 9.39
C SER A 184 3.46 4.52 10.81
N ALA A 185 4.39 5.36 11.25
CA ALA A 185 4.27 6.10 12.50
C ALA A 185 3.09 7.09 12.47
N PHE A 186 2.81 7.64 11.29
CA PHE A 186 1.66 8.52 11.06
C PHE A 186 0.34 7.77 11.29
N ASP A 187 0.14 6.60 10.65
CA ASP A 187 -1.06 5.79 10.86
C ASP A 187 -1.20 5.35 12.32
N ARG A 188 -0.08 4.98 12.96
CA ARG A 188 -0.07 4.64 14.39
C ARG A 188 -0.55 5.80 15.28
N ALA A 189 -0.13 7.02 15.00
CA ALA A 189 -0.54 8.20 15.76
C ALA A 189 -2.02 8.57 15.57
N GLU A 190 -2.57 8.26 14.38
CA GLU A 190 -3.98 8.49 14.04
C GLU A 190 -4.92 7.49 14.71
N MET A 191 -4.41 6.34 15.17
CA MET A 191 -5.23 5.31 15.82
C MET A 191 -5.46 5.63 17.30
N ASP A 192 -6.66 5.38 17.78
CA ASP A 192 -7.00 5.48 19.20
C ASP A 192 -6.60 4.18 19.97
N ILE A 193 -5.32 3.82 19.81
CA ILE A 193 -4.64 2.67 20.44
C ILE A 193 -3.31 3.17 20.99
N SER A 194 -2.92 2.68 22.18
CA SER A 194 -1.63 3.05 22.75
C SER A 194 -0.47 2.77 21.78
N PRO A 195 0.40 3.75 21.47
CA PRO A 195 1.51 3.57 20.53
C PRO A 195 2.44 2.41 20.89
N ASN A 196 2.61 2.10 22.19
CA ASN A 196 3.46 1.01 22.67
C ASN A 196 2.89 -0.39 22.35
N ARG A 197 1.64 -0.48 21.88
CA ARG A 197 1.00 -1.73 21.49
C ARG A 197 1.15 -2.03 20.01
N MET A 198 1.82 -1.15 19.25
CA MET A 198 1.93 -1.29 17.81
C MET A 198 3.35 -0.97 17.34
N ILE A 199 3.95 -1.88 16.62
CA ILE A 199 5.27 -1.75 16.04
C ILE A 199 5.15 -1.31 14.58
N VAL A 200 5.94 -0.32 14.18
CA VAL A 200 5.93 0.15 12.78
C VAL A 200 6.76 -0.80 11.91
N VAL A 201 6.07 -1.47 11.01
CA VAL A 201 6.65 -2.30 9.93
C VAL A 201 6.15 -1.70 8.61
N SER A 202 6.98 -0.89 7.97
CA SER A 202 6.62 -0.17 6.73
C SER A 202 6.39 -1.12 5.55
N ASN A 203 5.81 -0.59 4.47
CA ASN A 203 5.98 -1.22 3.17
C ASN A 203 7.42 -1.03 2.71
N GLY A 204 7.87 -1.93 1.86
CA GLY A 204 9.12 -1.80 1.15
C GLY A 204 8.92 -1.56 -0.34
N VAL A 205 10.01 -1.32 -1.02
CA VAL A 205 10.14 -1.35 -2.47
C VAL A 205 11.22 -2.37 -2.84
N ASP A 206 11.04 -3.05 -3.97
CA ASP A 206 12.05 -3.93 -4.52
C ASP A 206 13.15 -3.09 -5.18
N THR A 207 14.16 -2.74 -4.40
CA THR A 207 15.28 -1.88 -4.84
C THR A 207 16.20 -2.57 -5.83
N GLY A 208 16.16 -3.89 -5.93
CA GLY A 208 16.83 -4.68 -6.95
C GLY A 208 16.09 -4.64 -8.28
N TYR A 209 14.75 -4.53 -8.26
CA TYR A 209 13.93 -4.34 -9.45
C TYR A 209 13.85 -2.87 -9.84
N PHE A 210 13.52 -1.97 -8.91
CA PHE A 210 13.43 -0.53 -9.13
C PHE A 210 14.82 0.12 -9.01
N HIS A 211 15.61 0.05 -10.08
CA HIS A 211 16.89 0.74 -10.24
C HIS A 211 16.94 1.38 -11.64
N SER A 212 17.81 2.39 -11.81
CA SER A 212 17.95 3.07 -13.11
C SER A 212 18.33 2.07 -14.21
N LEU A 213 17.74 2.24 -15.37
CA LEU A 213 18.04 1.50 -16.60
C LEU A 213 18.96 2.31 -17.53
N ASP A 214 19.46 3.47 -17.06
CA ASP A 214 20.29 4.43 -17.80
C ASP A 214 19.64 4.93 -19.10
N ALA A 215 18.29 5.07 -19.11
CA ALA A 215 17.55 5.55 -20.26
C ALA A 215 17.70 7.06 -20.46
N THR A 216 17.62 7.49 -21.70
CA THR A 216 17.58 8.92 -22.05
C THR A 216 16.31 9.56 -21.49
N LYS A 217 16.47 10.71 -20.82
CA LYS A 217 15.35 11.48 -20.28
C LYS A 217 14.52 12.12 -21.41
N THR A 218 13.36 11.57 -21.67
CA THR A 218 12.44 12.01 -22.75
C THR A 218 11.17 12.68 -22.22
N CYS A 219 10.95 12.68 -20.91
CA CYS A 219 9.78 13.24 -20.24
C CYS A 219 10.26 14.20 -19.14
N ASP A 220 9.68 15.41 -19.07
CA ASP A 220 10.03 16.35 -17.99
C ASP A 220 9.33 15.93 -16.69
N ILE A 221 8.05 15.60 -16.74
CA ILE A 221 7.22 15.27 -15.57
C ILE A 221 6.50 13.95 -15.76
N LEU A 222 6.61 13.06 -14.78
CA LEU A 222 5.85 11.81 -14.70
C LEU A 222 4.90 11.83 -13.49
N PHE A 223 3.69 11.34 -13.68
CA PHE A 223 2.83 10.81 -12.63
C PHE A 223 2.46 9.35 -12.96
N SER A 224 2.48 8.46 -11.98
CA SER A 224 2.07 7.06 -12.15
C SER A 224 1.07 6.61 -11.09
N GLY A 225 0.22 5.64 -11.43
CA GLY A 225 -0.63 4.97 -10.46
C GLY A 225 -1.94 4.42 -11.01
N ASN A 226 -2.67 3.67 -10.18
CA ASN A 226 -4.02 3.23 -10.53
C ASN A 226 -4.97 4.43 -10.50
N LEU A 227 -5.43 4.90 -11.66
CA LEU A 227 -6.26 6.10 -11.81
C LEU A 227 -7.74 5.86 -11.45
N SER A 228 -8.16 4.61 -11.22
CA SER A 228 -9.48 4.33 -10.62
C SER A 228 -9.48 4.56 -9.10
N TYR A 229 -8.31 4.57 -8.46
CA TYR A 229 -8.19 4.89 -7.05
C TYR A 229 -8.35 6.39 -6.81
N ARG A 230 -9.33 6.76 -6.00
CA ARG A 230 -9.77 8.16 -5.83
C ARG A 230 -8.66 9.17 -5.54
N PRO A 231 -7.72 8.95 -4.62
CA PRO A 231 -6.61 9.89 -4.39
C PRO A 231 -5.75 10.14 -5.63
N ASN A 232 -5.43 9.09 -6.38
CA ASN A 232 -4.67 9.22 -7.64
C ASN A 232 -5.45 10.00 -8.69
N ARG A 233 -6.76 9.70 -8.82
CA ARG A 233 -7.66 10.43 -9.72
C ARG A 233 -7.68 11.92 -9.40
N GLN A 234 -7.82 12.28 -8.12
CA GLN A 234 -7.81 13.67 -7.67
C GLN A 234 -6.48 14.36 -7.95
N ALA A 235 -5.35 13.67 -7.71
CA ALA A 235 -4.02 14.18 -8.00
C ALA A 235 -3.82 14.44 -9.50
N VAL A 236 -4.26 13.52 -10.37
CA VAL A 236 -4.17 13.71 -11.83
C VAL A 236 -5.04 14.89 -12.29
N ILE A 237 -6.27 15.00 -11.80
CA ILE A 237 -7.14 16.15 -12.13
C ILE A 237 -6.46 17.45 -11.70
N TYR A 238 -5.92 17.50 -10.48
CA TYR A 238 -5.24 18.70 -9.97
C TYR A 238 -3.99 19.03 -10.80
N LEU A 239 -3.19 18.03 -11.16
CA LEU A 239 -2.03 18.20 -12.04
C LEU A 239 -2.43 18.76 -13.40
N LEU A 240 -3.48 18.19 -14.02
CA LEU A 240 -3.90 18.55 -15.38
C LEU A 240 -4.69 19.86 -15.45
N GLU A 241 -5.51 20.18 -14.44
CA GLU A 241 -6.36 21.38 -14.45
C GLU A 241 -5.72 22.61 -13.79
N LYS A 242 -4.83 22.42 -12.81
CA LYS A 242 -4.27 23.54 -12.01
C LYS A 242 -2.79 23.77 -12.27
N ILE A 243 -1.98 22.71 -12.37
CA ILE A 243 -0.51 22.83 -12.48
C ILE A 243 -0.08 22.89 -13.94
N ALA A 244 -0.51 21.96 -14.78
CA ALA A 244 -0.05 21.84 -16.17
C ALA A 244 -0.30 23.10 -17.02
N PRO A 245 -1.47 23.78 -16.98
CA PRO A 245 -1.68 24.98 -17.75
C PRO A 245 -0.68 26.11 -17.41
N LYS A 246 -0.35 26.29 -16.14
CA LYS A 246 0.63 27.28 -15.67
C LYS A 246 2.05 26.91 -16.13
N LEU A 247 2.41 25.63 -16.04
CA LEU A 247 3.70 25.12 -16.51
C LEU A 247 3.87 25.31 -18.03
N ILE A 248 2.86 24.99 -18.82
CA ILE A 248 2.87 25.16 -20.29
C ILE A 248 3.03 26.62 -20.67
N LEU A 249 2.40 27.53 -19.93
CA LEU A 249 2.55 28.97 -20.16
C LEU A 249 3.99 29.43 -19.93
N LEU A 250 4.66 28.95 -18.87
CA LEU A 250 6.04 29.30 -18.51
C LEU A 250 7.10 28.57 -19.34
N LYS A 251 6.81 27.32 -19.73
CA LYS A 251 7.70 26.44 -20.51
C LYS A 251 6.90 25.73 -21.61
N PRO A 252 6.68 26.37 -22.77
CA PRO A 252 5.82 25.81 -23.84
C PRO A 252 6.25 24.44 -24.39
N ALA A 253 7.50 24.07 -24.23
CA ALA A 253 8.04 22.77 -24.66
C ALA A 253 8.03 21.68 -23.55
N ILE A 254 7.39 21.94 -22.40
CA ILE A 254 7.33 20.97 -21.30
C ILE A 254 6.57 19.71 -21.73
N ASN A 255 7.06 18.54 -21.30
CA ASN A 255 6.46 17.25 -21.58
C ASN A 255 6.01 16.56 -20.31
N ILE A 256 4.70 16.30 -20.18
CA ILE A 256 4.05 15.71 -19.02
C ILE A 256 3.48 14.35 -19.40
N LYS A 257 3.84 13.29 -18.69
CA LYS A 257 3.37 11.94 -18.90
C LYS A 257 2.57 11.43 -17.70
N ILE A 258 1.36 10.95 -17.94
CA ILE A 258 0.50 10.30 -16.96
C ILE A 258 0.38 8.83 -17.32
N VAL A 259 0.70 7.93 -16.38
CA VAL A 259 0.70 6.47 -16.63
C VAL A 259 -0.13 5.74 -15.58
N GLY A 260 -1.00 4.85 -16.04
CA GLY A 260 -1.72 3.95 -15.14
C GLY A 260 -3.03 3.42 -15.65
N SER A 261 -3.53 2.37 -14.98
CA SER A 261 -4.83 1.78 -15.30
C SER A 261 -5.95 2.82 -15.23
N SER A 262 -6.96 2.69 -16.10
CA SER A 262 -8.08 3.66 -16.25
C SER A 262 -7.69 5.04 -16.80
N GLY A 263 -6.53 5.18 -17.46
CA GLY A 263 -6.09 6.42 -18.10
C GLY A 263 -7.03 6.91 -19.21
N GLN A 264 -7.82 6.03 -19.81
CA GLN A 264 -8.77 6.37 -20.87
C GLN A 264 -9.73 7.50 -20.51
N GLU A 265 -10.14 7.61 -19.25
CA GLU A 265 -11.03 8.67 -18.77
C GLU A 265 -10.42 10.07 -18.89
N PHE A 266 -9.09 10.17 -18.93
CA PHE A 266 -8.33 11.42 -18.99
C PHE A 266 -7.84 11.78 -20.40
N LYS A 267 -8.13 10.97 -21.40
CA LYS A 267 -7.69 11.16 -22.79
C LYS A 267 -8.07 12.53 -23.39
N HIS A 268 -9.12 13.15 -22.88
CA HIS A 268 -9.55 14.49 -23.32
C HIS A 268 -8.57 15.61 -22.90
N PHE A 269 -7.60 15.35 -22.03
CA PHE A 269 -6.52 16.28 -21.68
C PHE A 269 -5.26 16.10 -22.56
N GLU A 270 -5.21 15.08 -23.43
CA GLU A 270 -4.04 14.87 -24.29
C GLU A 270 -3.81 16.07 -25.22
N SER A 271 -2.54 16.42 -25.38
CA SER A 271 -2.07 17.54 -26.19
C SER A 271 -0.62 17.31 -26.59
N ASN A 272 -0.01 18.26 -27.29
CA ASN A 272 1.43 18.19 -27.60
C ASN A 272 2.32 18.15 -26.35
N ASN A 273 1.83 18.65 -25.21
CA ASN A 273 2.55 18.71 -23.94
C ASN A 273 2.16 17.59 -22.97
N ILE A 274 1.01 16.93 -23.17
CA ILE A 274 0.45 15.99 -22.21
C ILE A 274 0.16 14.66 -22.91
N GLN A 275 0.84 13.62 -22.46
CA GLN A 275 0.65 12.25 -22.88
C GLN A 275 0.00 11.42 -21.77
N ILE A 276 -1.07 10.68 -22.09
CA ILE A 276 -1.77 9.83 -21.14
C ILE A 276 -1.74 8.38 -21.64
N SER A 277 -1.04 7.55 -20.89
CA SER A 277 -0.95 6.11 -21.17
C SER A 277 -1.83 5.33 -20.22
N GLY A 278 -2.36 4.20 -20.69
CA GLY A 278 -3.01 3.21 -19.85
C GLY A 278 -2.00 2.39 -19.02
N TRP A 279 -2.33 1.12 -18.83
CA TRP A 279 -1.41 0.15 -18.26
C TRP A 279 -0.17 -0.01 -19.11
N VAL A 280 1.00 -0.14 -18.47
CA VAL A 280 2.29 -0.46 -19.11
C VAL A 280 2.85 -1.73 -18.48
N ASP A 281 3.55 -2.53 -19.27
CA ASP A 281 4.08 -3.80 -18.81
C ASP A 281 5.27 -3.60 -17.85
N ASP A 282 6.12 -2.62 -18.12
CA ASP A 282 7.23 -2.23 -17.24
C ASP A 282 7.17 -0.74 -16.91
N ILE A 283 6.77 -0.43 -15.70
CA ILE A 283 6.68 0.96 -15.21
C ILE A 283 8.05 1.62 -15.03
N ARG A 284 9.13 0.83 -14.91
CA ARG A 284 10.50 1.34 -14.74
C ARG A 284 10.94 2.18 -15.93
N GLU A 285 10.57 1.78 -17.15
CA GLU A 285 10.86 2.57 -18.37
C GLU A 285 10.27 3.98 -18.29
N CYS A 286 9.08 4.11 -17.68
CA CYS A 286 8.46 5.41 -17.48
C CYS A 286 9.17 6.24 -16.42
N TYR A 287 9.53 5.64 -15.28
CA TYR A 287 10.32 6.33 -14.26
C TYR A 287 11.68 6.76 -14.82
N ASP A 288 12.38 5.84 -15.48
CA ASP A 288 13.74 6.08 -15.95
C ASP A 288 13.81 7.14 -17.07
N SER A 289 12.74 7.26 -17.87
CA SER A 289 12.63 8.30 -18.91
C SER A 289 12.25 9.69 -18.37
N ALA A 290 11.85 9.81 -17.11
CA ALA A 290 11.38 11.06 -16.52
C ALA A 290 12.51 11.82 -15.80
N LYS A 291 12.50 13.17 -15.89
CA LYS A 291 13.39 14.04 -15.10
C LYS A 291 12.88 14.20 -13.67
N ILE A 292 11.56 14.36 -13.51
CA ILE A 292 10.91 14.63 -12.21
C ILE A 292 9.65 13.77 -12.08
N PHE A 293 9.43 13.23 -10.90
CA PHE A 293 8.16 12.60 -10.52
C PHE A 293 7.32 13.57 -9.68
N VAL A 294 6.10 13.85 -10.10
CA VAL A 294 5.21 14.82 -9.43
C VAL A 294 3.96 14.12 -8.92
N ALA A 295 3.73 14.19 -7.61
CA ALA A 295 2.61 13.54 -6.96
C ALA A 295 1.81 14.51 -6.06
N PRO A 296 0.87 15.33 -6.61
CA PRO A 296 0.09 16.30 -5.87
C PRO A 296 -1.07 15.61 -5.13
N LEU A 297 -0.74 14.78 -4.14
CA LEU A 297 -1.66 13.97 -3.36
C LEU A 297 -2.06 14.73 -2.10
N PHE A 298 -3.24 15.32 -2.06
CA PHE A 298 -3.81 16.01 -0.89
C PHE A 298 -4.70 15.10 -0.03
N THR A 299 -4.97 13.89 -0.51
CA THR A 299 -5.78 12.86 0.18
C THR A 299 -5.11 11.50 0.04
N GLY A 300 -5.41 10.57 0.94
CA GLY A 300 -4.78 9.23 0.92
C GLY A 300 -3.42 9.23 1.63
N ALA A 301 -3.43 9.51 2.93
CA ALA A 301 -2.26 9.75 3.76
C ALA A 301 -1.41 8.52 4.12
N GLY A 302 -1.64 7.35 3.51
CA GLY A 302 -0.77 6.17 3.70
C GLY A 302 0.55 6.30 2.91
N LEU A 303 1.51 5.43 3.23
CA LEU A 303 2.78 5.34 2.51
C LEU A 303 2.52 5.05 1.02
N GLN A 304 3.05 5.91 0.15
CA GLN A 304 2.80 5.86 -1.29
C GLN A 304 3.89 5.09 -2.01
N ASN A 305 3.62 3.84 -2.40
CA ASN A 305 4.60 2.99 -3.09
C ASN A 305 5.20 3.66 -4.34
N LYS A 306 4.42 4.41 -5.10
CA LYS A 306 4.90 5.14 -6.30
C LYS A 306 6.01 6.14 -6.02
N LEU A 307 6.02 6.77 -4.82
CA LEU A 307 7.11 7.64 -4.40
C LEU A 307 8.36 6.81 -4.07
N LEU A 308 8.19 5.70 -3.35
CA LEU A 308 9.30 4.78 -3.07
C LEU A 308 9.90 4.22 -4.36
N GLU A 309 9.07 3.86 -5.33
CA GLU A 309 9.48 3.39 -6.66
C GLU A 309 10.27 4.47 -7.41
N ALA A 310 9.73 5.69 -7.51
CA ALA A 310 10.39 6.81 -8.18
C ALA A 310 11.73 7.17 -7.50
N MET A 311 11.75 7.28 -6.18
CA MET A 311 12.97 7.56 -5.41
C MET A 311 13.99 6.41 -5.54
N SER A 312 13.55 5.15 -5.54
CA SER A 312 14.41 3.99 -5.78
C SER A 312 15.03 4.00 -7.17
N MET A 313 14.29 4.47 -8.18
CA MET A 313 14.79 4.69 -9.56
C MET A 313 15.73 5.92 -9.68
N GLY A 314 15.93 6.67 -8.58
CA GLY A 314 16.72 7.90 -8.61
C GLY A 314 16.01 9.06 -9.33
N VAL A 315 14.67 9.08 -9.34
CA VAL A 315 13.91 10.18 -9.93
C VAL A 315 13.57 11.20 -8.84
N PRO A 316 14.01 12.47 -8.96
CA PRO A 316 13.64 13.53 -8.01
C PRO A 316 12.13 13.69 -7.89
N CYS A 317 11.62 13.77 -6.66
CA CYS A 317 10.20 13.77 -6.38
C CYS A 317 9.72 15.13 -5.84
N VAL A 318 8.57 15.59 -6.34
CA VAL A 318 7.81 16.71 -5.79
C VAL A 318 6.46 16.20 -5.32
N THR A 319 6.14 16.43 -4.04
CA THR A 319 4.88 15.94 -3.46
C THR A 319 4.34 16.89 -2.38
N THR A 320 3.26 16.52 -1.70
CA THR A 320 2.66 17.33 -0.63
C THR A 320 3.21 16.97 0.75
N SER A 321 3.16 17.92 1.69
CA SER A 321 3.47 17.66 3.10
C SER A 321 2.59 16.56 3.70
N VAL A 322 1.33 16.43 3.26
CA VAL A 322 0.40 15.37 3.68
C VAL A 322 0.92 13.98 3.29
N THR A 323 1.44 13.85 2.08
CA THR A 323 2.01 12.59 1.60
C THR A 323 3.33 12.28 2.30
N ASN A 324 4.16 13.30 2.51
CA ASN A 324 5.46 13.14 3.17
C ASN A 324 5.32 12.77 4.66
N ALA A 325 4.20 13.06 5.32
CA ALA A 325 3.97 12.70 6.72
C ALA A 325 4.12 11.19 6.99
N SER A 326 3.76 10.32 6.03
CA SER A 326 3.96 8.87 6.14
C SER A 326 5.33 8.40 5.63
N LEU A 327 5.95 9.14 4.72
CA LEU A 327 7.27 8.85 4.17
C LEU A 327 8.39 9.31 5.12
N MET A 328 8.20 10.44 5.81
CA MET A 328 9.16 11.06 6.73
C MET A 328 10.51 11.40 6.07
N ALA A 329 10.48 11.71 4.77
CA ALA A 329 11.66 12.15 4.04
C ALA A 329 12.00 13.60 4.40
N THR A 330 13.29 13.93 4.47
CA THR A 330 13.77 15.30 4.74
C THR A 330 13.53 16.17 3.50
N GLU A 331 12.81 17.28 3.70
CA GLU A 331 12.59 18.29 2.65
C GLU A 331 13.91 18.89 2.19
N ASN A 332 14.02 19.17 0.89
CA ASN A 332 15.21 19.70 0.20
C ASN A 332 16.45 18.77 0.19
N GLU A 333 16.35 17.61 0.82
CA GLU A 333 17.40 16.58 0.81
C GLU A 333 16.95 15.33 0.06
N HIS A 334 15.76 14.81 0.40
CA HIS A 334 15.23 13.58 -0.20
C HIS A 334 14.02 13.84 -1.12
N VAL A 335 13.29 14.92 -0.88
CA VAL A 335 12.05 15.27 -1.58
C VAL A 335 11.84 16.76 -1.56
N LEU A 336 11.15 17.31 -2.57
CA LEU A 336 10.65 18.69 -2.54
C LEU A 336 9.16 18.70 -2.20
N LEU A 337 8.74 19.65 -1.37
CA LEU A 337 7.35 19.76 -0.93
C LEU A 337 6.67 20.97 -1.57
N ALA A 338 5.41 20.78 -1.97
CA ALA A 338 4.54 21.80 -2.48
C ALA A 338 3.09 21.52 -2.05
N ASN A 339 2.37 22.53 -1.56
CA ASN A 339 1.05 22.35 -0.96
C ASN A 339 -0.07 23.10 -1.69
N ASN A 340 0.26 23.81 -2.73
CA ASN A 340 -0.69 24.48 -3.65
C ASN A 340 -0.10 24.54 -5.07
N ASP A 341 -0.91 24.92 -6.04
CA ASP A 341 -0.54 24.92 -7.44
C ASP A 341 0.60 25.89 -7.77
N ASP A 342 0.69 27.04 -7.12
CA ASP A 342 1.78 28.01 -7.35
C ASP A 342 3.11 27.49 -6.80
N GLU A 343 3.11 26.84 -5.62
CA GLU A 343 4.30 26.16 -5.08
C GLU A 343 4.74 25.01 -5.97
N PHE A 344 3.80 24.17 -6.47
CA PHE A 344 4.15 23.09 -7.41
C PHE A 344 4.80 23.68 -8.68
N VAL A 345 4.23 24.74 -9.23
CA VAL A 345 4.75 25.36 -10.46
C VAL A 345 6.16 25.93 -10.25
N SER A 346 6.38 26.73 -9.19
CA SER A 346 7.71 27.29 -8.91
C SER A 346 8.74 26.20 -8.65
N THR A 347 8.44 25.24 -7.77
CA THR A 347 9.34 24.13 -7.43
C THR A 347 9.71 23.29 -8.66
N ILE A 348 8.73 23.00 -9.53
CA ILE A 348 8.98 22.21 -10.75
C ILE A 348 9.86 22.98 -11.73
N ILE A 349 9.60 24.27 -11.96
CA ILE A 349 10.41 25.10 -12.88
C ILE A 349 11.84 25.23 -12.37
N GLU A 350 12.02 25.52 -11.08
CA GLU A 350 13.35 25.60 -10.45
C GLU A 350 14.10 24.26 -10.58
N LEU A 351 13.45 23.16 -10.23
CA LEU A 351 14.06 21.82 -10.32
C LEU A 351 14.40 21.43 -11.76
N LEU A 352 13.57 21.77 -12.75
CA LEU A 352 13.88 21.53 -14.18
C LEU A 352 15.03 22.37 -14.72
N ALA A 353 15.31 23.52 -14.11
CA ALA A 353 16.41 24.41 -14.50
C ALA A 353 17.74 24.05 -13.85
N ASP A 354 17.73 23.35 -12.71
CA ASP A 354 18.94 23.00 -11.94
C ASP A 354 19.26 21.50 -12.00
N THR A 355 20.14 21.12 -12.92
CA THR A 355 20.61 19.75 -13.09
C THR A 355 21.43 19.23 -11.90
N ASN A 356 22.12 20.12 -11.17
CA ASN A 356 22.91 19.75 -9.99
C ASN A 356 21.96 19.38 -8.84
N LEU A 357 20.90 20.17 -8.65
CA LEU A 357 19.86 19.86 -7.67
C LEU A 357 19.14 18.55 -7.99
N GLN A 358 18.81 18.32 -9.29
CA GLN A 358 18.23 17.03 -9.72
C GLN A 358 19.16 15.87 -9.36
N HIS A 359 20.46 15.98 -9.63
CA HIS A 359 21.43 14.94 -9.35
C HIS A 359 21.56 14.69 -7.84
N THR A 360 21.68 15.74 -7.04
CA THR A 360 21.79 15.63 -5.58
C THR A 360 20.56 14.95 -4.98
N LEU A 361 19.35 15.40 -5.34
CA LEU A 361 18.09 14.79 -4.90
C LEU A 361 17.95 13.34 -5.35
N SER A 362 18.38 13.02 -6.58
CA SER A 362 18.38 11.64 -7.10
C SER A 362 19.17 10.70 -6.21
N LEU A 363 20.41 11.07 -5.88
CA LEU A 363 21.29 10.24 -5.06
C LEU A 363 20.79 10.10 -3.62
N SER A 364 20.44 11.22 -2.98
CA SER A 364 20.02 11.21 -1.57
C SER A 364 18.65 10.53 -1.39
N ALA A 365 17.70 10.76 -2.30
CA ALA A 365 16.40 10.07 -2.25
C ALA A 365 16.53 8.55 -2.42
N ARG A 366 17.39 8.10 -3.35
CA ARG A 366 17.66 6.67 -3.52
C ARG A 366 18.33 6.06 -2.28
N ALA A 367 19.36 6.72 -1.72
CA ALA A 367 20.02 6.26 -0.50
C ALA A 367 19.01 6.13 0.66
N PHE A 368 18.18 7.15 0.86
CA PHE A 368 17.11 7.14 1.87
C PHE A 368 16.16 5.95 1.71
N VAL A 369 15.73 5.62 0.49
CA VAL A 369 14.84 4.48 0.23
C VAL A 369 15.55 3.15 0.47
N LEU A 370 16.81 3.00 0.04
CA LEU A 370 17.60 1.79 0.28
C LEU A 370 17.75 1.48 1.77
N GLU A 371 18.01 2.51 2.57
CA GLU A 371 18.26 2.40 4.01
C GLU A 371 16.98 2.18 4.84
N ASN A 372 15.85 2.73 4.39
CA ASN A 372 14.64 2.77 5.24
C ASN A 372 13.46 1.96 4.69
N PHE A 373 13.41 1.72 3.37
CA PHE A 373 12.24 1.16 2.68
C PHE A 373 12.53 0.01 1.72
N SER A 374 13.72 -0.61 1.75
CA SER A 374 13.88 -1.89 1.08
C SER A 374 13.00 -2.96 1.76
N TRP A 375 12.52 -3.94 0.99
CA TRP A 375 11.75 -5.05 1.59
C TRP A 375 12.56 -5.81 2.63
N GLU A 376 13.89 -5.84 2.51
CA GLU A 376 14.80 -6.42 3.48
C GLU A 376 14.71 -5.70 4.83
N VAL A 377 14.86 -4.38 4.82
CA VAL A 377 14.82 -3.55 6.04
C VAL A 377 13.43 -3.57 6.68
N ALA A 378 12.38 -3.42 5.87
CA ALA A 378 11.01 -3.43 6.35
C ALA A 378 10.64 -4.78 7.00
N ASN A 379 10.98 -5.89 6.35
CA ASN A 379 10.57 -7.22 6.79
C ASN A 379 11.49 -7.82 7.87
N GLN A 380 12.73 -7.32 8.04
CA GLN A 380 13.58 -7.77 9.15
C GLN A 380 12.89 -7.52 10.49
N LYS A 381 12.28 -6.35 10.66
CA LYS A 381 11.51 -6.03 11.88
C LYS A 381 10.33 -7.00 12.11
N LEU A 382 9.71 -7.47 11.03
CA LEU A 382 8.64 -8.46 11.13
C LEU A 382 9.19 -9.82 11.55
N VAL A 383 10.30 -10.28 10.93
CA VAL A 383 10.93 -11.56 11.28
C VAL A 383 11.36 -11.59 12.75
N ASP A 384 11.88 -10.49 13.27
CA ASP A 384 12.29 -10.38 14.67
C ASP A 384 11.10 -10.50 15.66
N LEU A 385 9.88 -10.27 15.19
CA LEU A 385 8.64 -10.42 15.97
C LEU A 385 8.05 -11.83 15.90
N LEU A 386 8.42 -12.63 14.90
CA LEU A 386 7.87 -13.96 14.67
C LEU A 386 8.71 -15.04 15.37
#